data_779e26ddded0b54660e57c90a0cb7ad0
#
_entry.id   779e26ddded0b54660e57c90a0cb7ad0
#
_cell.length_a   1.000
_cell.length_b   1.000
_cell.length_c   1.000
_cell.angle_alpha   90.00
_cell.angle_beta   90.00
_cell.angle_gamma   90.00
#
_symmetry.space_group_name_H-M   'P 1'
#
loop_
_entity.id
_entity.type
_entity.pdbx_description
1 polymer ?
#
loop_
_entity_poly.entity_id
_entity_poly.type
_entity_poly.pdbx_seq_one_letter_code
_entity_poly.pdbx_strand_id
1 'polypeptide(L)'
;DGRISGFCCSGHSGYAEAGSDIVCAAVSTAVKFAETTLSEVLGERVKTKVNEEEARITLHLPATCEDEDAAQAVLTGMMLTLCSLRDEYPDHIEVLEV
;
A
#
# COMPACT_ATOMS: atom_id res chain seq x y z
N ASP A 1 -7.69 14.80 11.09
CA ASP A 1 -9.03 14.75 10.49
C ASP A 1 -9.45 13.35 10.04
N GLY A 2 -8.59 12.36 10.19
CA GLY A 2 -8.88 10.98 9.83
C GLY A 2 -8.77 10.65 8.36
N ARG A 3 -8.38 11.60 7.52
CA ARG A 3 -8.19 11.32 6.09
C ARG A 3 -6.87 10.62 5.86
N ILE A 4 -6.91 9.51 5.10
CA ILE A 4 -5.68 8.85 4.66
C ILE A 4 -5.20 9.56 3.40
N SER A 5 -4.07 10.26 3.49
CA SER A 5 -3.50 10.97 2.35
C SER A 5 -2.44 10.16 1.63
N GLY A 6 -1.94 9.11 2.25
CA GLY A 6 -0.93 8.25 1.64
C GLY A 6 -0.46 7.20 2.60
N PHE A 7 0.40 6.33 2.11
CA PHE A 7 0.99 5.30 2.95
C PHE A 7 2.39 4.97 2.44
N CYS A 8 3.15 4.34 3.31
CA CYS A 8 4.45 3.79 2.98
C CYS A 8 4.51 2.37 3.52
N CYS A 9 4.82 1.43 2.67
CA CYS A 9 4.98 0.04 3.05
C CYS A 9 6.37 -0.43 2.67
N SER A 10 7.09 -1.00 3.62
CA SER A 10 8.40 -1.57 3.33
C SER A 10 8.49 -3.00 3.83
N GLY A 11 9.15 -3.84 3.05
CA GLY A 11 9.46 -5.21 3.44
C GLY A 11 10.89 -5.29 3.93
N HIS A 12 11.17 -6.29 4.72
CA HIS A 12 12.54 -6.54 5.15
C HIS A 12 13.24 -7.36 4.07
N SER A 13 14.01 -6.66 3.24
CA SER A 13 14.57 -7.21 2.01
C SER A 13 15.77 -8.13 2.20
N GLY A 14 16.20 -8.39 3.40
CA GLY A 14 17.37 -9.22 3.66
C GLY A 14 17.10 -10.72 3.64
N TYR A 15 15.88 -11.12 3.42
CA TYR A 15 15.48 -12.51 3.50
C TYR A 15 15.29 -13.12 2.12
N ALA A 16 16.23 -13.96 1.72
CA ALA A 16 16.11 -14.74 0.50
C ALA A 16 15.28 -16.01 0.74
N GLU A 17 14.34 -15.95 1.67
CA GLU A 17 13.50 -17.08 2.02
C GLU A 17 12.18 -17.05 1.28
N ALA A 18 11.60 -18.22 1.03
CA ALA A 18 10.36 -18.37 0.29
C ALA A 18 9.21 -17.55 0.94
N GLY A 19 9.20 -17.47 2.28
CA GLY A 19 8.19 -16.68 2.99
C GLY A 19 8.26 -15.19 2.68
N SER A 20 9.46 -14.65 2.50
CA SER A 20 9.66 -13.25 2.16
C SER A 20 9.13 -12.94 0.77
N ASP A 21 9.36 -13.84 -0.21
CA ASP A 21 8.86 -13.65 -1.57
C ASP A 21 7.34 -13.66 -1.61
N ILE A 22 6.71 -14.54 -0.84
CA ILE A 22 5.25 -14.63 -0.76
C ILE A 22 4.68 -13.33 -0.18
N VAL A 23 5.29 -12.82 0.89
CA VAL A 23 4.86 -11.58 1.53
C VAL A 23 5.02 -10.40 0.56
N CYS A 24 6.15 -10.30 -0.12
CA CYS A 24 6.39 -9.23 -1.09
C CYS A 24 5.36 -9.26 -2.22
N ALA A 25 5.04 -10.45 -2.73
CA ALA A 25 4.03 -10.61 -3.77
C ALA A 25 2.65 -10.18 -3.26
N ALA A 26 2.29 -10.59 -2.05
CA ALA A 26 1.00 -10.23 -1.47
C ALA A 26 0.87 -8.73 -1.27
N VAL A 27 1.90 -8.09 -0.71
CA VAL A 27 1.92 -6.63 -0.52
C VAL A 27 1.81 -5.91 -1.86
N SER A 28 2.62 -6.32 -2.84
CA SER A 28 2.62 -5.69 -4.16
C SER A 28 1.26 -5.80 -4.83
N THR A 29 0.59 -6.94 -4.68
CA THR A 29 -0.73 -7.15 -5.25
C THR A 29 -1.77 -6.25 -4.59
N ALA A 30 -1.74 -6.14 -3.26
CA ALA A 30 -2.68 -5.29 -2.53
C ALA A 30 -2.50 -3.82 -2.93
N VAL A 31 -1.27 -3.34 -3.01
CA VAL A 31 -0.97 -1.98 -3.40
C VAL A 31 -1.37 -1.72 -4.85
N LYS A 32 -1.07 -2.65 -5.73
CA LYS A 32 -1.41 -2.52 -7.15
C LYS A 32 -2.93 -2.49 -7.35
N PHE A 33 -3.66 -3.30 -6.59
CA PHE A 33 -5.12 -3.29 -6.64
C PHE A 33 -5.64 -1.91 -6.25
N ALA A 34 -5.14 -1.36 -5.15
CA ALA A 34 -5.58 -0.04 -4.68
C ALA A 34 -5.22 1.05 -5.69
N GLU A 35 -3.99 1.03 -6.20
CA GLU A 35 -3.56 2.00 -7.20
C GLU A 35 -4.42 1.93 -8.47
N THR A 36 -4.66 0.74 -8.97
CA THR A 36 -5.46 0.54 -10.17
C THR A 36 -6.89 1.03 -9.96
N THR A 37 -7.47 0.69 -8.81
CA THR A 37 -8.83 1.12 -8.50
C THR A 37 -8.91 2.64 -8.41
N LEU A 38 -7.97 3.27 -7.72
CA LEU A 38 -7.96 4.72 -7.58
C LEU A 38 -7.73 5.43 -8.91
N SER A 39 -6.78 4.97 -9.71
CA SER A 39 -6.41 5.67 -10.94
C SER A 39 -7.31 5.31 -12.12
N GLU A 40 -7.62 4.04 -12.31
CA GLU A 40 -8.35 3.58 -13.49
C GLU A 40 -9.86 3.58 -13.30
N VAL A 41 -10.33 3.19 -12.12
CA VAL A 41 -11.77 3.09 -11.86
C VAL A 41 -12.33 4.42 -11.38
N LEU A 42 -11.66 5.06 -10.43
CA LEU A 42 -12.13 6.32 -9.84
C LEU A 42 -11.57 7.56 -10.55
N GLY A 43 -10.53 7.40 -11.37
CA GLY A 43 -9.95 8.52 -12.11
C GLY A 43 -9.17 9.50 -11.26
N GLU A 44 -8.70 9.09 -10.09
CA GLU A 44 -7.92 9.96 -9.21
C GLU A 44 -6.46 10.03 -9.65
N ARG A 45 -5.81 11.13 -9.31
CA ARG A 45 -4.40 11.35 -9.67
C ARG A 45 -3.49 10.91 -8.53
N VAL A 46 -3.32 9.62 -8.36
CA VAL A 46 -2.44 9.10 -7.32
C VAL A 46 -1.00 9.06 -7.81
N LYS A 47 -0.06 9.21 -6.88
CA LYS A 47 1.36 9.08 -7.16
C LYS A 47 1.90 7.89 -6.39
N THR A 48 2.56 7.00 -7.12
CA THR A 48 3.16 5.81 -6.54
C THR A 48 4.65 5.82 -6.83
N LYS A 49 5.45 5.53 -5.81
CA LYS A 49 6.90 5.39 -5.95
C LYS A 49 7.31 4.04 -5.40
N VAL A 50 8.19 3.37 -6.14
CA VAL A 50 8.75 2.08 -5.73
C VAL A 50 10.25 2.24 -5.62
N ASN A 51 10.80 1.90 -4.45
CA ASN A 51 12.24 1.85 -4.24
C ASN A 51 12.61 0.39 -4.03
N GLU A 52 13.18 -0.23 -5.06
CA GLU A 52 13.52 -1.64 -5.03
C GLU A 52 14.65 -1.96 -4.06
N GLU A 53 15.61 -1.04 -3.91
CA GLU A 53 16.72 -1.24 -3.00
C GLU A 53 16.27 -1.32 -1.54
N GLU A 54 15.29 -0.49 -1.19
CA GLU A 54 14.75 -0.45 0.17
C GLU A 54 13.51 -1.32 0.32
N ALA A 55 13.06 -1.96 -0.77
CA ALA A 55 11.83 -2.73 -0.80
C ALA A 55 10.65 -1.90 -0.26
N ARG A 56 10.56 -0.64 -0.71
CA ARG A 56 9.58 0.31 -0.20
C ARG A 56 8.64 0.76 -1.32
N ILE A 57 7.36 0.79 -1.00
CA ILE A 57 6.32 1.31 -1.91
C ILE A 57 5.63 2.45 -1.19
N THR A 58 5.55 3.61 -1.84
CA THR A 58 4.88 4.78 -1.28
C THR A 58 3.79 5.22 -2.25
N LEU A 59 2.61 5.49 -1.72
CA LEU A 59 1.47 5.96 -2.50
C LEU A 59 0.92 7.23 -1.86
N HIS A 60 0.64 8.24 -2.68
CA HIS A 60 0.07 9.51 -2.22
C HIS A 60 -1.18 9.85 -3.02
N LEU A 61 -2.23 10.25 -2.29
CA LEU A 61 -3.43 10.81 -2.88
C LEU A 61 -3.25 12.30 -3.14
N PRO A 62 -3.94 12.85 -4.15
CA PRO A 62 -3.98 14.31 -4.30
C PRO A 62 -4.72 14.95 -3.12
N ALA A 63 -4.52 16.24 -2.93
CA ALA A 63 -5.15 16.99 -1.84
C ALA A 63 -6.67 16.95 -1.93
N THR A 64 -7.20 16.90 -3.15
CA THR A 64 -8.65 16.78 -3.39
C THR A 64 -8.91 15.65 -4.38
N CYS A 65 -9.91 14.85 -4.08
CA CYS A 65 -10.35 13.75 -4.93
C CYS A 65 -11.76 14.03 -5.43
N GLU A 66 -12.07 13.53 -6.61
CA GLU A 66 -13.43 13.66 -7.15
C GLU A 66 -14.42 12.83 -6.36
N ASP A 67 -14.00 11.65 -5.92
CA ASP A 67 -14.82 10.80 -5.06
C ASP A 67 -14.01 10.46 -3.81
N GLU A 68 -14.00 11.38 -2.86
CA GLU A 68 -13.23 11.26 -1.64
C GLU A 68 -13.62 10.03 -0.82
N ASP A 69 -14.93 9.78 -0.69
CA ASP A 69 -15.41 8.66 0.12
C ASP A 69 -14.97 7.32 -0.47
N ALA A 70 -15.08 7.17 -1.79
CA ALA A 70 -14.64 5.94 -2.44
C ALA A 70 -13.12 5.76 -2.32
N ALA A 71 -12.36 6.84 -2.52
CA ALA A 71 -10.91 6.78 -2.40
C ALA A 71 -10.49 6.38 -0.98
N GLN A 72 -11.14 6.94 0.04
CA GLN A 72 -10.85 6.59 1.42
C GLN A 72 -11.24 5.15 1.73
N ALA A 73 -12.34 4.66 1.17
CA ALA A 73 -12.74 3.26 1.35
C ALA A 73 -11.70 2.31 0.77
N VAL A 74 -11.20 2.60 -0.43
CA VAL A 74 -10.18 1.75 -1.07
C VAL A 74 -8.90 1.74 -0.24
N LEU A 75 -8.43 2.90 0.20
CA LEU A 75 -7.22 2.99 1.01
C LEU A 75 -7.37 2.33 2.37
N THR A 76 -8.53 2.49 2.99
CA THR A 76 -8.79 1.86 4.29
C THR A 76 -8.75 0.34 4.15
N GLY A 77 -9.39 -0.20 3.12
CA GLY A 77 -9.36 -1.64 2.86
C GLY A 77 -7.94 -2.15 2.63
N MET A 78 -7.17 -1.42 1.83
CA MET A 78 -5.78 -1.76 1.57
C MET A 78 -4.96 -1.75 2.87
N MET A 79 -5.11 -0.70 3.67
CA MET A 79 -4.35 -0.57 4.93
C MET A 79 -4.71 -1.70 5.90
N LEU A 80 -5.97 -2.05 6.00
CA LEU A 80 -6.39 -3.17 6.86
C LEU A 80 -5.82 -4.50 6.35
N THR A 81 -5.79 -4.69 5.04
CA THR A 81 -5.20 -5.88 4.44
C THR A 81 -3.71 -5.96 4.74
N LEU A 82 -3.00 -4.85 4.58
CA LEU A 82 -1.56 -4.81 4.87
C LEU A 82 -1.28 -5.06 6.35
N CYS A 83 -2.11 -4.52 7.24
CA CYS A 83 -1.98 -4.78 8.67
C CYS A 83 -2.22 -6.26 9.01
N SER A 84 -3.18 -6.88 8.33
CA SER A 84 -3.43 -8.31 8.48
C SER A 84 -2.21 -9.13 8.05
N LEU A 85 -1.60 -8.77 6.93
CA LEU A 85 -0.37 -9.43 6.48
C LEU A 85 0.77 -9.23 7.46
N ARG A 86 0.90 -8.03 8.02
CA ARG A 86 1.90 -7.76 9.03
C ARG A 86 1.70 -8.65 10.26
N ASP A 87 0.46 -8.84 10.67
CA ASP A 87 0.16 -9.68 11.83
C ASP A 87 0.48 -11.15 11.58
N GLU A 88 0.29 -11.60 10.34
CA GLU A 88 0.66 -12.98 9.96
C GLU A 88 2.17 -13.15 9.79
N TYR A 89 2.86 -12.09 9.33
CA TYR A 89 4.29 -12.14 9.04
C TYR A 89 4.99 -10.94 9.67
N PRO A 90 5.03 -10.87 11.02
CA PRO A 90 5.43 -9.64 11.72
C PRO A 90 6.86 -9.19 11.46
N ASP A 91 7.74 -10.09 11.06
CA ASP A 91 9.14 -9.74 10.82
C ASP A 91 9.43 -9.38 9.37
N HIS A 92 8.42 -9.32 8.52
CA HIS A 92 8.60 -9.13 7.07
C HIS A 92 8.01 -7.86 6.51
N ILE A 93 7.13 -7.19 7.23
CA ILE A 93 6.40 -6.02 6.71
C ILE A 93 6.37 -4.90 7.75
N GLU A 94 6.55 -3.67 7.27
CA GLU A 94 6.31 -2.48 8.05
C GLU A 94 5.38 -1.58 7.25
N VAL A 95 4.29 -1.12 7.86
CA VAL A 95 3.28 -0.29 7.21
C VAL A 95 3.12 1.00 7.98
N LEU A 96 3.26 2.12 7.29
CA LEU A 96 3.14 3.44 7.89
C LEU A 96 2.16 4.29 7.07
N GLU A 97 1.26 4.95 7.78
CA GLU A 97 0.40 5.96 7.18
C GLU A 97 1.16 7.29 7.15
N VAL A 98 1.14 7.97 6.02
CA VAL A 98 1.82 9.27 5.87
C VAL A 98 0.87 10.39 5.54
#